data_b3707ecf54bfe2560e5ef0ff1b86f658
#
_entry.id   b3707ecf54bfe2560e5ef0ff1b86f658
#
_cell.length_a   1.000
_cell.length_b   1.000
_cell.length_c   1.000
_cell.angle_alpha   90.00
_cell.angle_beta   90.00
_cell.angle_gamma   90.00
#
_symmetry.space_group_name_H-M   'P 1'
#
loop_
_entity.id
_entity.type
_entity.pdbx_description
1 polymer ?
#
loop_
_entity_poly.entity_id
_entity_poly.type
_entity_poly.pdbx_seq_one_letter_code
_entity_poly.pdbx_strand_id
1 'polypeptide(L)'
;MKKINLLYLLAILAIISGLLLYYLPDMTSGHNAESNKTSQTFKEKTIVHDFGTTELKKAPKRIVILDNLYGEILDPLDITPVGATTGQAGSQEFSTLFKKQYKDAKVISVDWQGNPDLDKIAELKPDLILMTGEQEDLYEKLSEIAPTVGYQINTDENWDYHETSLKVAEIFDKRDEMKKDLDRLDAREAVFAENVKAKFGDQKLMYLRVTDNDIRYYAYGHFGYLYDTYHFNRAETFNPDDMFQ
;
A
#
# COMPACT_ATOMS: atom_id res chain seq x y z
N MET A 1 19.67 -50.69 -19.98
CA MET A 1 19.07 -49.39 -20.21
C MET A 1 17.56 -49.55 -20.08
N LYS A 2 16.93 -49.00 -19.01
CA LYS A 2 15.47 -49.08 -18.81
C LYS A 2 14.79 -48.14 -19.82
N LYS A 3 13.88 -48.68 -20.63
CA LYS A 3 13.07 -47.90 -21.56
C LYS A 3 12.18 -46.97 -20.75
N ILE A 4 12.41 -45.65 -20.80
CA ILE A 4 11.54 -44.66 -20.21
C ILE A 4 10.23 -44.70 -21.00
N ASN A 5 9.14 -44.90 -20.30
CA ASN A 5 7.82 -45.03 -20.91
C ASN A 5 7.42 -43.68 -21.52
N LEU A 6 7.12 -43.63 -22.81
CA LEU A 6 6.77 -42.45 -23.57
C LEU A 6 5.61 -41.67 -22.92
N LEU A 7 4.70 -42.37 -22.24
CA LEU A 7 3.61 -41.75 -21.46
C LEU A 7 4.12 -40.94 -20.26
N TYR A 8 5.22 -41.37 -19.62
CA TYR A 8 5.83 -40.61 -18.52
C TYR A 8 6.49 -39.31 -19.02
N LEU A 9 7.10 -39.38 -20.21
CA LEU A 9 7.74 -38.23 -20.83
C LEU A 9 6.71 -37.18 -21.26
N LEU A 10 5.56 -37.61 -21.77
CA LEU A 10 4.42 -36.73 -22.13
C LEU A 10 3.76 -36.11 -20.91
N ALA A 11 3.65 -36.85 -19.80
CA ALA A 11 3.11 -36.30 -18.53
C ALA A 11 4.05 -35.26 -17.93
N ILE A 12 5.38 -35.47 -17.97
CA ILE A 12 6.36 -34.49 -17.50
C ILE A 12 6.36 -33.23 -18.39
N LEU A 13 6.25 -33.38 -19.72
CA LEU A 13 6.11 -32.25 -20.63
C LEU A 13 4.83 -31.46 -20.41
N ALA A 14 3.71 -32.11 -20.09
CA ALA A 14 2.45 -31.43 -19.76
C ALA A 14 2.54 -30.66 -18.42
N ILE A 15 3.23 -31.21 -17.43
CA ILE A 15 3.47 -30.54 -16.14
C ILE A 15 4.43 -29.36 -16.32
N ILE A 16 5.50 -29.52 -17.11
CA ILE A 16 6.46 -28.44 -17.39
C ILE A 16 5.81 -27.32 -18.21
N SER A 17 4.97 -27.64 -19.20
CA SER A 17 4.25 -26.64 -19.97
C SER A 17 3.18 -25.93 -19.14
N GLY A 18 2.49 -26.61 -18.24
CA GLY A 18 1.56 -26.01 -17.28
C GLY A 18 2.26 -25.08 -16.28
N LEU A 19 3.41 -25.51 -15.75
CA LEU A 19 4.26 -24.68 -14.90
C LEU A 19 4.86 -23.49 -15.65
N LEU A 20 5.27 -23.65 -16.92
CA LEU A 20 5.80 -22.56 -17.72
C LEU A 20 4.74 -21.51 -18.01
N LEU A 21 3.50 -21.91 -18.30
CA LEU A 21 2.36 -20.99 -18.47
C LEU A 21 1.98 -20.27 -17.17
N TYR A 22 2.26 -20.89 -16.02
CA TYR A 22 1.98 -20.31 -14.71
C TYR A 22 3.07 -19.31 -14.25
N TYR A 23 4.32 -19.52 -14.71
CA TYR A 23 5.49 -18.69 -14.34
C TYR A 23 5.95 -17.70 -15.43
N LEU A 24 5.36 -17.73 -16.63
CA LEU A 24 5.63 -16.67 -17.60
C LEU A 24 4.82 -15.44 -17.17
N PRO A 25 5.45 -14.33 -16.80
CA PRO A 25 4.75 -13.06 -16.78
C PRO A 25 4.17 -12.85 -18.18
N ASP A 26 2.97 -12.31 -18.24
CA ASP A 26 2.24 -12.05 -19.47
C ASP A 26 3.06 -11.08 -20.38
N MET A 27 4.05 -11.62 -21.09
CA MET A 27 4.92 -10.88 -22.00
C MET A 27 4.29 -10.68 -23.38
N THR A 28 3.02 -11.08 -23.55
CA THR A 28 2.31 -10.98 -24.84
C THR A 28 1.30 -9.84 -24.92
N SER A 29 1.17 -9.02 -23.89
CA SER A 29 0.49 -7.73 -24.08
C SER A 29 1.44 -6.72 -24.72
N GLY A 30 1.76 -6.98 -26.00
CA GLY A 30 2.17 -5.92 -26.88
C GLY A 30 1.07 -4.86 -26.84
N HIS A 31 1.34 -3.76 -26.16
CA HIS A 31 0.51 -2.57 -26.14
C HIS A 31 0.50 -1.95 -27.53
N ASN A 32 -0.33 -2.51 -28.43
CA ASN A 32 -0.96 -1.79 -29.51
C ASN A 32 -2.45 -1.63 -29.15
N ALA A 33 -2.73 -1.11 -27.97
CA ALA A 33 -3.97 -0.42 -27.74
C ALA A 33 -3.78 1.00 -28.27
N GLU A 34 -4.23 1.26 -29.48
CA GLU A 34 -4.69 2.60 -29.84
C GLU A 34 -5.66 3.02 -28.73
N SER A 35 -5.13 3.74 -27.75
CA SER A 35 -5.94 4.37 -26.74
C SER A 35 -6.77 5.42 -27.46
N ASN A 36 -8.01 5.09 -27.74
CA ASN A 36 -9.06 6.09 -27.87
C ASN A 36 -9.14 6.79 -26.50
N LYS A 37 -8.17 7.70 -26.25
CA LYS A 37 -8.24 8.66 -25.16
C LYS A 37 -9.38 9.61 -25.53
N THR A 38 -10.60 9.18 -25.23
CA THR A 38 -11.66 10.14 -24.92
C THR A 38 -11.10 10.92 -23.74
N SER A 39 -10.68 12.15 -23.97
CA SER A 39 -10.27 13.06 -22.92
C SER A 39 -11.52 13.32 -22.09
N GLN A 40 -11.79 12.48 -21.09
CA GLN A 40 -12.76 12.80 -20.08
C GLN A 40 -12.27 14.06 -19.40
N THR A 41 -12.99 15.15 -19.62
CA THR A 41 -12.74 16.39 -18.93
C THR A 41 -12.94 16.10 -17.43
N PHE A 42 -11.92 16.34 -16.62
CA PHE A 42 -12.04 16.20 -15.16
C PHE A 42 -13.23 17.03 -14.69
N LYS A 43 -14.10 16.41 -13.93
CA LYS A 43 -15.21 17.11 -13.29
C LYS A 43 -14.75 17.55 -11.92
N GLU A 44 -15.09 18.79 -11.55
CA GLU A 44 -14.88 19.29 -10.20
C GLU A 44 -15.47 18.31 -9.18
N LYS A 45 -14.72 18.05 -8.13
CA LYS A 45 -15.09 17.09 -7.06
C LYS A 45 -15.03 17.75 -5.72
N THR A 46 -15.98 17.41 -4.89
CA THR A 46 -15.95 17.67 -3.45
C THR A 46 -15.59 16.38 -2.74
N ILE A 47 -14.43 16.34 -2.11
CA ILE A 47 -13.95 15.20 -1.36
C ILE A 47 -14.26 15.40 0.12
N VAL A 48 -15.10 14.56 0.68
CA VAL A 48 -15.33 14.47 2.13
C VAL A 48 -14.32 13.51 2.72
N HIS A 49 -13.62 13.95 3.75
CA HIS A 49 -12.58 13.18 4.42
C HIS A 49 -12.61 13.45 5.94
N ASP A 50 -11.78 12.75 6.71
CA ASP A 50 -11.91 12.75 8.18
C ASP A 50 -11.61 14.09 8.84
N PHE A 51 -10.93 15.01 8.16
CA PHE A 51 -10.56 16.34 8.66
C PHE A 51 -11.39 17.46 8.04
N GLY A 52 -12.35 17.15 7.17
CA GLY A 52 -13.21 18.15 6.56
C GLY A 52 -13.65 17.83 5.14
N THR A 53 -13.66 18.87 4.32
CA THR A 53 -14.10 18.77 2.92
C THR A 53 -13.18 19.60 2.04
N THR A 54 -12.70 18.99 0.95
CA THR A 54 -11.78 19.62 0.01
C THR A 54 -12.34 19.63 -1.40
N GLU A 55 -12.32 20.80 -2.04
CA GLU A 55 -12.74 20.97 -3.43
C GLU A 55 -11.56 20.80 -4.39
N LEU A 56 -11.69 19.90 -5.36
CA LEU A 56 -10.74 19.71 -6.45
C LEU A 56 -11.33 20.23 -7.76
N LYS A 57 -10.80 21.35 -8.25
CA LYS A 57 -11.24 22.00 -9.50
C LYS A 57 -10.57 21.42 -10.75
N LYS A 58 -9.53 20.64 -10.60
CA LYS A 58 -8.77 20.00 -11.67
C LYS A 58 -8.21 18.66 -11.22
N ALA A 59 -7.89 17.77 -12.15
CA ALA A 59 -7.21 16.52 -11.86
C ALA A 59 -5.85 16.79 -11.18
N PRO A 60 -5.58 16.23 -10.00
CA PRO A 60 -4.29 16.39 -9.33
C PRO A 60 -3.15 15.78 -10.17
N LYS A 61 -2.02 16.50 -10.25
CA LYS A 61 -0.82 16.07 -10.99
C LYS A 61 0.45 16.18 -10.14
N ARG A 62 0.43 17.01 -9.13
CA ARG A 62 1.56 17.28 -8.25
C ARG A 62 1.17 16.93 -6.82
N ILE A 63 1.26 15.66 -6.52
CA ILE A 63 0.81 15.10 -5.25
C ILE A 63 1.97 15.08 -4.27
N VAL A 64 1.74 15.55 -3.05
CA VAL A 64 2.62 15.31 -1.90
C VAL A 64 1.93 14.36 -0.96
N ILE A 65 2.63 13.32 -0.51
CA ILE A 65 2.12 12.35 0.45
C ILE A 65 2.89 12.45 1.77
N LEU A 66 2.17 12.44 2.87
CA LEU A 66 2.74 12.56 4.22
C LEU A 66 2.75 11.25 5.01
N ASP A 67 2.41 10.14 4.33
CA ASP A 67 2.54 8.79 4.86
C ASP A 67 2.85 7.79 3.74
N ASN A 68 3.64 6.76 4.07
CA ASN A 68 4.05 5.73 3.11
C ASN A 68 2.88 4.90 2.58
N LEU A 69 1.80 4.77 3.34
CA LEU A 69 0.61 4.04 2.91
C LEU A 69 0.01 4.63 1.63
N TYR A 70 0.02 5.95 1.49
CA TYR A 70 -0.43 6.55 0.24
C TYR A 70 0.44 6.16 -0.95
N GLY A 71 1.74 5.90 -0.73
CA GLY A 71 2.61 5.34 -1.76
C GLY A 71 2.13 3.97 -2.23
N GLU A 72 1.74 3.11 -1.29
CA GLU A 72 1.22 1.76 -1.58
C GLU A 72 -0.12 1.82 -2.35
N ILE A 73 -0.97 2.82 -2.04
CA ILE A 73 -2.24 3.03 -2.74
C ILE A 73 -2.04 3.64 -4.13
N LEU A 74 -1.07 4.53 -4.29
CA LEU A 74 -0.84 5.25 -5.55
C LEU A 74 -0.07 4.42 -6.57
N ASP A 75 0.82 3.51 -6.12
CA ASP A 75 1.67 2.69 -6.99
C ASP A 75 0.87 1.82 -7.99
N PRO A 76 -0.13 1.03 -7.59
CA PRO A 76 -0.95 0.25 -8.54
C PRO A 76 -1.77 1.10 -9.51
N LEU A 77 -1.89 2.40 -9.25
CA LEU A 77 -2.58 3.36 -10.10
C LEU A 77 -1.63 4.10 -11.07
N ASP A 78 -0.34 3.73 -11.11
CA ASP A 78 0.71 4.43 -11.88
C ASP A 78 0.82 5.92 -11.52
N ILE A 79 0.62 6.27 -10.26
CA ILE A 79 0.72 7.64 -9.76
C ILE A 79 1.96 7.77 -8.88
N THR A 80 2.90 8.60 -9.28
CA THR A 80 4.10 8.89 -8.49
C THR A 80 4.00 10.29 -7.90
N PRO A 81 4.19 10.46 -6.58
CA PRO A 81 4.16 11.77 -5.94
C PRO A 81 5.38 12.62 -6.35
N VAL A 82 5.28 13.95 -6.22
CA VAL A 82 6.42 14.86 -6.39
C VAL A 82 7.20 15.06 -5.09
N GLY A 83 6.57 14.79 -3.96
CA GLY A 83 7.17 14.82 -2.62
C GLY A 83 6.55 13.76 -1.72
N ALA A 84 7.36 13.21 -0.83
CA ALA A 84 6.95 12.23 0.15
C ALA A 84 7.73 12.36 1.44
N THR A 85 7.13 11.98 2.55
CA THR A 85 7.80 11.87 3.84
C THR A 85 8.70 10.63 3.91
N THR A 86 9.60 10.64 4.87
CA THR A 86 10.45 9.50 5.22
C THR A 86 9.98 8.89 6.54
N GLY A 87 10.33 7.62 6.77
CA GLY A 87 9.94 6.91 7.99
C GLY A 87 10.75 7.27 9.25
N GLN A 88 11.69 8.23 9.16
CA GLN A 88 12.57 8.59 10.27
C GLN A 88 13.03 10.04 10.17
N ALA A 89 12.99 10.75 11.31
CA ALA A 89 13.45 12.14 11.42
C ALA A 89 14.92 12.29 10.97
N GLY A 90 15.17 13.33 10.17
CA GLY A 90 16.50 13.63 9.62
C GLY A 90 16.97 12.68 8.52
N SER A 91 16.20 11.65 8.18
CA SER A 91 16.50 10.78 7.05
C SER A 91 16.11 11.44 5.73
N GLN A 92 16.90 11.18 4.68
CA GLN A 92 16.54 11.49 3.31
C GLN A 92 16.19 10.21 2.52
N GLU A 93 16.15 9.08 3.22
CA GLU A 93 15.87 7.78 2.59
C GLU A 93 14.40 7.42 2.72
N PHE A 94 13.77 7.18 1.59
CA PHE A 94 12.41 6.64 1.52
C PHE A 94 12.35 5.18 1.96
N SER A 95 11.13 4.72 2.25
CA SER A 95 10.86 3.29 2.50
C SER A 95 11.54 2.41 1.45
N THR A 96 12.02 1.25 1.88
CA THR A 96 12.68 0.27 0.99
C THR A 96 11.79 -0.11 -0.19
N LEU A 97 10.47 -0.11 0.00
CA LEU A 97 9.49 -0.41 -1.05
C LEU A 97 9.57 0.58 -2.21
N PHE A 98 9.74 1.88 -1.92
CA PHE A 98 9.70 2.95 -2.92
C PHE A 98 11.05 3.55 -3.24
N LYS A 99 12.13 3.17 -2.53
CA LYS A 99 13.45 3.80 -2.63
C LYS A 99 13.95 3.93 -4.08
N LYS A 100 13.82 2.86 -4.86
CA LYS A 100 14.27 2.86 -6.25
C LYS A 100 13.36 3.72 -7.13
N GLN A 101 12.05 3.49 -7.06
CA GLN A 101 11.04 4.21 -7.86
C GLN A 101 11.11 5.71 -7.61
N TYR A 102 11.14 6.13 -6.34
CA TYR A 102 11.19 7.55 -5.97
C TYR A 102 12.49 8.21 -6.37
N LYS A 103 13.62 7.49 -6.30
CA LYS A 103 14.89 7.98 -6.81
C LYS A 103 14.86 8.20 -8.32
N ASP A 104 14.35 7.23 -9.08
CA ASP A 104 14.26 7.30 -10.54
C ASP A 104 13.30 8.42 -10.97
N ALA A 105 12.20 8.62 -10.27
CA ALA A 105 11.22 9.69 -10.49
C ALA A 105 11.62 11.05 -9.90
N LYS A 106 12.73 11.11 -9.16
CA LYS A 106 13.22 12.33 -8.47
C LYS A 106 12.22 12.92 -7.48
N VAL A 107 11.54 12.04 -6.74
CA VAL A 107 10.66 12.46 -5.63
C VAL A 107 11.50 13.16 -4.57
N ILE A 108 11.00 14.27 -4.05
CA ILE A 108 11.69 15.07 -3.03
C ILE A 108 11.25 14.62 -1.64
N SER A 109 12.21 14.42 -0.73
CA SER A 109 11.91 14.20 0.67
C SER A 109 11.42 15.50 1.32
N VAL A 110 10.23 15.45 1.90
CA VAL A 110 9.66 16.53 2.72
C VAL A 110 9.83 16.26 4.22
N ASP A 111 10.89 15.51 4.57
CA ASP A 111 11.28 15.11 5.92
C ASP A 111 10.38 14.01 6.53
N TRP A 112 10.37 13.87 7.83
CA TRP A 112 9.72 12.81 8.56
C TRP A 112 8.20 13.02 8.69
N GLN A 113 7.42 11.94 8.58
CA GLN A 113 5.96 12.00 8.65
C GLN A 113 5.43 12.69 9.92
N GLY A 114 6.04 12.48 11.09
CA GLY A 114 5.62 13.15 12.33
C GLY A 114 5.94 14.65 12.40
N ASN A 115 6.77 15.18 11.49
CA ASN A 115 7.09 16.62 11.41
C ASN A 115 7.55 16.97 10.00
N PRO A 116 6.65 17.00 9.02
CA PRO A 116 6.98 17.34 7.63
C PRO A 116 7.41 18.81 7.49
N ASP A 117 8.35 19.05 6.58
CA ASP A 117 8.87 20.38 6.27
C ASP A 117 7.88 21.13 5.35
N LEU A 118 7.11 22.04 5.95
CA LEU A 118 6.07 22.80 5.23
C LEU A 118 6.67 23.72 4.14
N ASP A 119 7.86 24.24 4.33
CA ASP A 119 8.50 25.11 3.33
C ASP A 119 8.89 24.30 2.10
N LYS A 120 9.46 23.12 2.28
CA LYS A 120 9.73 22.20 1.16
C LYS A 120 8.44 21.75 0.46
N ILE A 121 7.38 21.49 1.21
CA ILE A 121 6.08 21.17 0.62
C ILE A 121 5.60 22.33 -0.27
N ALA A 122 5.65 23.57 0.24
CA ALA A 122 5.23 24.75 -0.51
C ALA A 122 6.10 24.99 -1.77
N GLU A 123 7.42 24.79 -1.69
CA GLU A 123 8.34 24.89 -2.83
C GLU A 123 8.00 23.91 -3.96
N LEU A 124 7.47 22.74 -3.62
CA LEU A 124 7.03 21.74 -4.59
C LEU A 124 5.77 22.17 -5.37
N LYS A 125 5.07 23.22 -4.92
CA LYS A 125 3.82 23.71 -5.52
C LYS A 125 2.84 22.56 -5.81
N PRO A 126 2.45 21.80 -4.79
CA PRO A 126 1.52 20.68 -4.98
C PRO A 126 0.15 21.20 -5.42
N ASP A 127 -0.63 20.31 -6.03
CA ASP A 127 -2.05 20.56 -6.29
C ASP A 127 -2.95 19.56 -5.53
N LEU A 128 -2.32 18.69 -4.75
CA LEU A 128 -2.95 17.84 -3.74
C LEU A 128 -1.93 17.43 -2.69
N ILE A 129 -2.34 17.48 -1.42
CA ILE A 129 -1.61 16.90 -0.30
C ILE A 129 -2.46 15.78 0.30
N LEU A 130 -1.86 14.61 0.53
CA LEU A 130 -2.49 13.49 1.23
C LEU A 130 -1.82 13.33 2.59
N MET A 131 -2.62 13.39 3.66
CA MET A 131 -2.16 13.33 5.05
C MET A 131 -2.92 12.28 5.86
N THR A 132 -2.44 11.99 7.06
CA THR A 132 -3.09 11.09 8.02
C THR A 132 -3.38 11.82 9.33
N GLY A 133 -3.89 11.13 10.33
CA GLY A 133 -4.09 11.66 11.69
C GLY A 133 -2.81 12.15 12.35
N GLU A 134 -1.63 11.65 11.97
CA GLU A 134 -0.36 12.14 12.51
C GLU A 134 -0.11 13.62 12.21
N GLN A 135 -0.72 14.16 11.15
CA GLN A 135 -0.56 15.57 10.77
C GLN A 135 -1.82 16.40 11.06
N GLU A 136 -2.73 15.94 11.91
CA GLU A 136 -3.99 16.63 12.22
C GLU A 136 -3.74 18.09 12.64
N ASP A 137 -2.80 18.36 13.52
CA ASP A 137 -2.45 19.71 13.99
C ASP A 137 -1.90 20.62 12.87
N LEU A 138 -1.52 20.05 11.73
CA LEU A 138 -1.00 20.77 10.57
C LEU A 138 -2.02 20.96 9.45
N TYR A 139 -3.23 20.38 9.58
CA TYR A 139 -4.23 20.38 8.51
C TYR A 139 -4.52 21.74 7.94
N GLU A 140 -4.76 22.75 8.79
CA GLU A 140 -5.05 24.12 8.32
C GLU A 140 -3.87 24.71 7.54
N LYS A 141 -2.64 24.56 8.05
CA LYS A 141 -1.43 25.08 7.37
C LYS A 141 -1.16 24.35 6.05
N LEU A 142 -1.39 23.05 5.98
CA LEU A 142 -1.29 22.29 4.75
C LEU A 142 -2.35 22.73 3.74
N SER A 143 -3.56 23.00 4.20
CA SER A 143 -4.68 23.49 3.37
C SER A 143 -4.44 24.90 2.83
N GLU A 144 -3.63 25.73 3.49
CA GLU A 144 -3.16 27.02 2.97
C GLU A 144 -2.15 26.85 1.80
N ILE A 145 -1.41 25.74 1.78
CA ILE A 145 -0.45 25.46 0.71
C ILE A 145 -1.15 24.90 -0.52
N ALA A 146 -2.01 23.88 -0.34
CA ALA A 146 -2.74 23.23 -1.43
C ALA A 146 -3.98 22.49 -0.91
N PRO A 147 -4.92 22.11 -1.81
CA PRO A 147 -5.98 21.18 -1.46
C PRO A 147 -5.44 19.98 -0.70
N THR A 148 -5.94 19.75 0.53
CA THR A 148 -5.47 18.73 1.43
C THR A 148 -6.59 17.76 1.75
N VAL A 149 -6.34 16.48 1.57
CA VAL A 149 -7.25 15.37 1.90
C VAL A 149 -6.57 14.47 2.92
N GLY A 150 -7.28 14.11 3.97
CA GLY A 150 -6.74 13.29 5.04
C GLY A 150 -7.69 12.19 5.49
N TYR A 151 -7.12 11.02 5.79
CA TYR A 151 -7.85 9.91 6.38
C TYR A 151 -7.16 9.46 7.67
N GLN A 152 -7.97 9.08 8.66
CA GLN A 152 -7.48 8.37 9.84
C GLN A 152 -7.07 6.97 9.41
N ILE A 153 -5.78 6.66 9.56
CA ILE A 153 -5.20 5.42 9.09
C ILE A 153 -4.69 4.64 10.29
N ASN A 154 -5.06 3.37 10.37
CA ASN A 154 -4.55 2.44 11.38
C ASN A 154 -4.74 2.93 12.83
N THR A 155 -5.82 3.68 13.09
CA THR A 155 -6.09 4.30 14.40
C THR A 155 -6.97 3.46 15.30
N ASP A 156 -7.74 2.53 14.73
CA ASP A 156 -8.65 1.65 15.46
C ASP A 156 -8.85 0.29 14.76
N GLU A 157 -9.57 -0.61 15.42
CA GLU A 157 -9.89 -1.95 14.92
C GLU A 157 -10.81 -1.93 13.68
N ASN A 158 -11.42 -0.78 13.36
CA ASN A 158 -12.39 -0.64 12.28
C ASN A 158 -11.77 -0.01 11.02
N TRP A 159 -10.48 0.36 11.04
CA TRP A 159 -9.85 0.90 9.84
C TRP A 159 -9.75 -0.17 8.76
N ASP A 160 -10.26 0.18 7.57
CA ASP A 160 -10.29 -0.70 6.41
C ASP A 160 -9.37 -0.16 5.30
N TYR A 161 -8.32 -0.93 4.99
CA TYR A 161 -7.39 -0.63 3.90
C TYR A 161 -8.08 -0.56 2.55
N HIS A 162 -9.04 -1.46 2.27
CA HIS A 162 -9.75 -1.49 0.99
C HIS A 162 -10.62 -0.24 0.82
N GLU A 163 -11.38 0.11 1.85
CA GLU A 163 -12.22 1.31 1.82
C GLU A 163 -11.39 2.57 1.62
N THR A 164 -10.30 2.73 2.37
CA THR A 164 -9.39 3.87 2.25
C THR A 164 -8.76 3.93 0.86
N SER A 165 -8.29 2.80 0.33
CA SER A 165 -7.71 2.72 -1.01
C SER A 165 -8.70 3.12 -2.10
N LEU A 166 -9.95 2.67 -1.99
CA LEU A 166 -11.02 3.03 -2.93
C LEU A 166 -11.38 4.52 -2.85
N LYS A 167 -11.42 5.11 -1.65
CA LYS A 167 -11.64 6.56 -1.46
C LYS A 167 -10.51 7.38 -2.09
N VAL A 168 -9.26 6.99 -1.87
CA VAL A 168 -8.10 7.67 -2.47
C VAL A 168 -8.10 7.52 -3.99
N ALA A 169 -8.37 6.33 -4.52
CA ALA A 169 -8.44 6.11 -5.97
C ALA A 169 -9.54 6.92 -6.66
N GLU A 170 -10.65 7.17 -5.96
CA GLU A 170 -11.76 7.99 -6.46
C GLU A 170 -11.36 9.45 -6.69
N ILE A 171 -10.39 9.98 -5.94
CA ILE A 171 -9.81 11.31 -6.17
C ILE A 171 -9.29 11.43 -7.61
N PHE A 172 -8.75 10.35 -8.16
CA PHE A 172 -8.10 10.27 -9.45
C PHE A 172 -8.98 9.65 -10.56
N ASP A 173 -10.27 9.40 -10.32
CA ASP A 173 -11.16 8.67 -11.23
C ASP A 173 -10.69 7.22 -11.52
N LYS A 174 -9.97 6.58 -10.58
CA LYS A 174 -9.34 5.27 -10.74
C LYS A 174 -9.90 4.19 -9.78
N ARG A 175 -11.13 4.41 -9.28
CA ARG A 175 -11.77 3.48 -8.34
C ARG A 175 -11.87 2.04 -8.89
N ASP A 176 -12.22 1.90 -10.17
CA ASP A 176 -12.35 0.58 -10.79
C ASP A 176 -10.99 -0.11 -11.00
N GLU A 177 -9.93 0.66 -11.26
CA GLU A 177 -8.57 0.14 -11.36
C GLU A 177 -8.11 -0.36 -9.99
N MET A 178 -8.30 0.44 -8.94
CA MET A 178 -8.00 0.05 -7.57
C MET A 178 -8.79 -1.19 -7.14
N LYS A 179 -10.09 -1.24 -7.43
CA LYS A 179 -10.87 -2.43 -7.11
C LYS A 179 -10.29 -3.70 -7.71
N LYS A 180 -9.86 -3.66 -8.96
CA LYS A 180 -9.22 -4.83 -9.61
C LYS A 180 -7.90 -5.20 -8.95
N ASP A 181 -7.15 -4.22 -8.45
CA ASP A 181 -5.90 -4.48 -7.74
C ASP A 181 -6.15 -5.12 -6.38
N LEU A 182 -7.12 -4.62 -5.63
CA LEU A 182 -7.56 -5.19 -4.35
C LEU A 182 -8.09 -6.62 -4.53
N ASP A 183 -8.94 -6.87 -5.54
CA ASP A 183 -9.42 -8.22 -5.85
C ASP A 183 -8.24 -9.19 -6.16
N ARG A 184 -7.14 -8.70 -6.77
CA ARG A 184 -5.91 -9.50 -6.99
C ARG A 184 -5.12 -9.70 -5.70
N LEU A 185 -5.07 -8.69 -4.85
CA LEU A 185 -4.43 -8.79 -3.54
C LEU A 185 -5.11 -9.86 -2.69
N ASP A 186 -6.44 -9.80 -2.56
CA ASP A 186 -7.24 -10.77 -1.82
C ASP A 186 -7.04 -12.21 -2.32
N ALA A 187 -7.02 -12.39 -3.64
CA ALA A 187 -6.76 -13.70 -4.24
C ALA A 187 -5.36 -14.25 -3.90
N ARG A 188 -4.34 -13.38 -3.85
CA ARG A 188 -2.98 -13.76 -3.46
C ARG A 188 -2.89 -14.05 -1.96
N GLU A 189 -3.55 -13.27 -1.14
CA GLU A 189 -3.62 -13.48 0.32
C GLU A 189 -4.30 -14.81 0.65
N ALA A 190 -5.40 -15.15 -0.02
CA ALA A 190 -6.08 -16.44 0.15
C ALA A 190 -5.14 -17.63 -0.15
N VAL A 191 -4.40 -17.56 -1.27
CA VAL A 191 -3.41 -18.58 -1.61
C VAL A 191 -2.27 -18.65 -0.58
N PHE A 192 -1.83 -17.50 -0.09
CA PHE A 192 -0.80 -17.45 0.94
C PHE A 192 -1.28 -18.06 2.26
N ALA A 193 -2.51 -17.74 2.68
CA ALA A 193 -3.13 -18.29 3.89
C ALA A 193 -3.24 -19.83 3.82
N GLU A 194 -3.67 -20.38 2.69
CA GLU A 194 -3.69 -21.83 2.45
C GLU A 194 -2.30 -22.46 2.59
N ASN A 195 -1.26 -21.82 2.02
CA ASN A 195 0.11 -22.30 2.12
C ASN A 195 0.65 -22.22 3.56
N VAL A 196 0.32 -21.17 4.29
CA VAL A 196 0.67 -21.01 5.71
C VAL A 196 0.06 -22.14 6.51
N LYS A 197 -1.24 -22.38 6.36
CA LYS A 197 -1.96 -23.45 7.05
C LYS A 197 -1.38 -24.83 6.71
N ALA A 198 -1.09 -25.10 5.45
CA ALA A 198 -0.51 -26.37 5.01
C ALA A 198 0.90 -26.59 5.57
N LYS A 199 1.71 -25.54 5.70
CA LYS A 199 3.11 -25.62 6.12
C LYS A 199 3.29 -25.59 7.64
N PHE A 200 2.53 -24.76 8.33
CA PHE A 200 2.70 -24.50 9.76
C PHE A 200 1.63 -25.17 10.63
N GLY A 201 0.48 -25.54 10.07
CA GLY A 201 -0.59 -26.22 10.78
C GLY A 201 -1.03 -25.43 12.02
N ASP A 202 -0.96 -26.10 13.19
CA ASP A 202 -1.38 -25.51 14.48
C ASP A 202 -0.24 -24.80 15.22
N GLN A 203 0.87 -24.45 14.53
CA GLN A 203 1.97 -23.74 15.17
C GLN A 203 1.50 -22.34 15.61
N LYS A 204 1.99 -21.93 16.78
CA LYS A 204 1.69 -20.62 17.35
C LYS A 204 2.73 -19.60 16.91
N LEU A 205 2.28 -18.42 16.53
CA LEU A 205 3.12 -17.30 16.12
C LEU A 205 3.11 -16.21 17.20
N MET A 206 4.27 -15.59 17.40
CA MET A 206 4.42 -14.36 18.18
C MET A 206 5.38 -13.44 17.42
N TYR A 207 5.01 -12.18 17.26
CA TYR A 207 5.90 -11.19 16.69
C TYR A 207 6.63 -10.43 17.80
N LEU A 208 7.95 -10.45 17.75
CA LEU A 208 8.82 -9.76 18.72
C LEU A 208 9.74 -8.79 17.97
N ARG A 209 9.86 -7.58 18.48
CA ARG A 209 10.93 -6.63 18.12
C ARG A 209 11.94 -6.61 19.25
N VAL A 210 13.17 -6.98 18.95
CA VAL A 210 14.29 -6.94 19.90
C VAL A 210 15.19 -5.78 19.51
N THR A 211 15.45 -4.88 20.45
CA THR A 211 16.44 -3.80 20.35
C THR A 211 17.52 -3.98 21.41
N ASP A 212 18.56 -3.17 21.37
CA ASP A 212 19.64 -3.23 22.38
C ASP A 212 19.15 -2.94 23.81
N ASN A 213 18.02 -2.24 23.95
CA ASN A 213 17.53 -1.73 25.24
C ASN A 213 16.16 -2.28 25.63
N ASP A 214 15.41 -2.88 24.71
CA ASP A 214 14.08 -3.41 25.02
C ASP A 214 13.70 -4.62 24.14
N ILE A 215 12.72 -5.37 24.62
CA ILE A 215 12.02 -6.40 23.87
C ILE A 215 10.55 -6.02 23.87
N ARG A 216 10.01 -5.74 22.68
CA ARG A 216 8.59 -5.46 22.49
C ARG A 216 7.93 -6.63 21.81
N TYR A 217 6.85 -7.09 22.35
CA TYR A 217 5.95 -7.96 21.62
C TYR A 217 4.76 -7.14 21.11
N TYR A 218 4.31 -7.49 19.92
CA TYR A 218 3.22 -6.80 19.28
C TYR A 218 1.98 -7.67 19.33
N ALA A 219 0.94 -7.10 19.85
CA ALA A 219 -0.32 -7.77 20.03
C ALA A 219 -1.12 -7.86 18.74
N TYR A 220 -2.24 -8.53 18.91
CA TYR A 220 -3.25 -8.73 17.90
C TYR A 220 -3.65 -7.45 17.15
N GLY A 221 -3.90 -6.36 17.86
CA GLY A 221 -4.32 -5.11 17.22
C GLY A 221 -3.33 -4.53 16.18
N HIS A 222 -2.02 -4.86 16.29
CA HIS A 222 -1.01 -4.40 15.32
C HIS A 222 -0.85 -5.35 14.13
N PHE A 223 -1.08 -6.64 14.34
CA PHE A 223 -0.82 -7.69 13.35
C PHE A 223 -1.97 -8.69 13.27
N GLY A 224 -3.21 -8.22 13.45
CA GLY A 224 -4.41 -9.06 13.38
C GLY A 224 -4.49 -9.91 12.13
N TYR A 225 -4.06 -9.37 10.99
CA TYR A 225 -4.00 -10.07 9.72
C TYR A 225 -3.18 -11.39 9.75
N LEU A 226 -2.16 -11.50 10.62
CA LEU A 226 -1.41 -12.75 10.77
C LEU A 226 -2.28 -13.87 11.31
N TYR A 227 -3.24 -13.54 12.13
CA TYR A 227 -4.13 -14.49 12.81
C TYR A 227 -5.44 -14.67 12.05
N ASP A 228 -6.06 -13.60 11.61
CA ASP A 228 -7.37 -13.61 10.98
C ASP A 228 -7.29 -13.97 9.49
N THR A 229 -6.35 -13.36 8.75
CA THR A 229 -6.18 -13.59 7.31
C THR A 229 -5.28 -14.79 7.05
N TYR A 230 -4.14 -14.88 7.73
CA TYR A 230 -3.17 -15.95 7.49
C TYR A 230 -3.33 -17.17 8.40
N HIS A 231 -4.29 -17.14 9.33
CA HIS A 231 -4.69 -18.27 10.19
C HIS A 231 -3.58 -18.83 11.06
N PHE A 232 -2.60 -18.02 11.47
CA PHE A 232 -1.68 -18.45 12.51
C PHE A 232 -2.40 -18.50 13.86
N ASN A 233 -2.06 -19.50 14.69
CA ASN A 233 -2.51 -19.54 16.05
C ASN A 233 -1.72 -18.58 16.93
N ARG A 234 -2.37 -17.97 17.91
CA ARG A 234 -1.69 -17.12 18.91
C ARG A 234 -0.96 -17.95 19.96
N ALA A 235 0.13 -17.40 20.49
CA ALA A 235 0.72 -17.93 21.69
C ALA A 235 -0.21 -17.71 22.90
N GLU A 236 -0.38 -18.72 23.77
CA GLU A 236 -1.33 -18.67 24.90
C GLU A 236 -0.95 -17.67 25.99
N THR A 237 0.34 -17.31 26.08
CA THR A 237 0.85 -16.33 27.03
C THR A 237 0.53 -14.89 26.65
N PHE A 238 -0.19 -14.71 25.56
CA PHE A 238 -0.50 -13.42 25.00
C PHE A 238 -1.87 -12.97 25.47
N ASN A 239 -1.91 -12.04 26.41
CA ASN A 239 -3.14 -11.36 26.81
C ASN A 239 -3.19 -10.01 26.11
N PRO A 240 -4.20 -9.74 25.26
CA PRO A 240 -4.35 -8.44 24.59
C PRO A 240 -4.42 -7.26 25.58
N ASP A 241 -4.92 -7.51 26.80
CA ASP A 241 -5.09 -6.49 27.82
C ASP A 241 -3.76 -6.10 28.53
N ASP A 242 -2.67 -6.87 28.33
CA ASP A 242 -1.36 -6.59 28.92
C ASP A 242 -0.51 -5.58 28.11
N MET A 243 -1.09 -5.02 27.07
CA MET A 243 -0.37 -4.22 26.07
C MET A 243 -0.04 -2.78 26.46
N PHE A 244 -0.68 -2.25 27.48
CA PHE A 244 -0.62 -0.83 27.84
C PHE A 244 -0.21 -0.62 29.31
N GLN A 245 0.61 -1.50 29.85
CA GLN A 245 1.22 -1.28 31.17
C GLN A 245 2.66 -0.76 31.04
#